data_62a1ff6a7790b6757e339664476e9b23
#
_entry.id   62a1ff6a7790b6757e339664476e9b23
#
_cell.length_a   1.000
_cell.length_b   1.000
_cell.length_c   1.000
_cell.angle_alpha   90.00
_cell.angle_beta   90.00
_cell.angle_gamma   90.00
#
_symmetry.space_group_name_H-M   'P 1'
#
loop_
_entity.id
_entity.type
_entity.pdbx_description
1 polymer ?
#
loop_
_entity_poly.entity_id
_entity_poly.type
_entity_poly.pdbx_seq_one_letter_code
_entity_poly.pdbx_strand_id
1 'polypeptide(L)'
;MQENSDFIDLYRPKDGYVFVVTYGRSGSTLTLNYLNSFPGYCIRGENNNVIFPLCSAITNLNNENFQVRRKNKSKPISERGPEMQRIMETPRDPWYGAELVDPERFAKGIFNSFVKEILSPPDGVRVSGFKEIQWANNLGRLKINLDLIAKYFPNARFIFQTRSYDAVAKSGWWTKRPQHEVKQYIENADAAFLSYASENSSCVHIRYEDLAEDCGGFRKLAGFLGEDYCSETAEKIVNEKLTHLKEKA
;
A
#
# COMPACT_ATOMS: atom_id res chain seq x y z
N MET A 1 20.26 -6.15 15.70
CA MET A 1 19.22 -5.83 16.72
C MET A 1 19.10 -4.34 17.06
N GLN A 2 20.14 -3.53 16.93
CA GLN A 2 20.10 -2.08 17.22
C GLN A 2 19.34 -1.24 16.18
N GLU A 3 19.30 -1.65 14.92
CA GLU A 3 18.67 -0.92 13.83
C GLU A 3 17.13 -0.80 13.93
N ASN A 4 16.47 -1.76 14.57
CA ASN A 4 15.01 -1.76 14.72
C ASN A 4 14.52 -0.86 15.86
N SER A 5 15.40 -0.46 16.78
CA SER A 5 15.04 0.41 17.90
C SER A 5 14.74 1.85 17.47
N ASP A 6 15.34 2.30 16.34
CA ASP A 6 15.11 3.64 15.80
C ASP A 6 13.76 3.80 15.09
N PHE A 7 13.13 2.67 14.68
CA PHE A 7 11.89 2.65 13.88
C PHE A 7 10.83 1.77 14.54
N ILE A 8 10.65 1.94 15.85
CA ILE A 8 9.84 1.06 16.70
C ILE A 8 8.40 0.91 16.22
N ASP A 9 7.79 1.97 15.69
CA ASP A 9 6.40 1.94 15.25
C ASP A 9 6.23 1.12 13.96
N LEU A 10 7.20 1.19 13.03
CA LEU A 10 7.21 0.38 11.81
C LEU A 10 7.31 -1.13 12.11
N TYR A 11 7.98 -1.51 13.19
CA TYR A 11 8.16 -2.91 13.58
C TYR A 11 7.23 -3.37 14.71
N ARG A 12 6.31 -2.50 15.17
CA ARG A 12 5.37 -2.81 16.26
C ARG A 12 4.37 -3.93 15.91
N PRO A 13 3.71 -3.94 14.72
CA PRO A 13 2.84 -5.05 14.33
C PRO A 13 3.67 -6.31 14.05
N LYS A 14 3.71 -7.24 15.01
CA LYS A 14 4.60 -8.42 14.99
C LYS A 14 4.32 -9.40 13.85
N ASP A 15 3.07 -9.48 13.38
CA ASP A 15 2.66 -10.35 12.27
C ASP A 15 2.63 -9.59 10.93
N GLY A 16 2.94 -8.28 10.95
CA GLY A 16 3.16 -7.45 9.76
C GLY A 16 1.98 -6.62 9.34
N TYR A 17 1.83 -6.45 8.02
CA TYR A 17 0.91 -5.48 7.44
C TYR A 17 0.03 -6.08 6.35
N VAL A 18 -1.20 -5.57 6.25
CA VAL A 18 -2.15 -5.92 5.19
C VAL A 18 -2.64 -4.64 4.51
N PHE A 19 -2.51 -4.57 3.19
CA PHE A 19 -2.95 -3.46 2.36
C PHE A 19 -4.02 -3.90 1.38
N VAL A 20 -5.19 -3.24 1.42
CA VAL A 20 -6.26 -3.50 0.46
C VAL A 20 -6.14 -2.50 -0.69
N VAL A 21 -5.82 -3.01 -1.86
CA VAL A 21 -5.58 -2.28 -3.10
C VAL A 21 -6.82 -2.41 -3.98
N THR A 22 -7.50 -1.29 -4.24
CA THR A 22 -8.76 -1.33 -4.95
C THR A 22 -9.11 0.04 -5.56
N TYR A 23 -10.31 0.16 -6.10
CA TYR A 23 -10.92 1.41 -6.57
C TYR A 23 -12.27 1.66 -5.91
N GLY A 24 -12.79 2.86 -6.08
CA GLY A 24 -14.05 3.27 -5.45
C GLY A 24 -15.25 2.43 -5.91
N ARG A 25 -16.13 2.11 -4.96
CA ARG A 25 -17.36 1.32 -5.18
C ARG A 25 -17.13 -0.17 -5.48
N SER A 26 -15.94 -0.69 -5.27
CA SER A 26 -15.59 -2.12 -5.33
C SER A 26 -16.21 -2.97 -4.21
N GLY A 27 -16.82 -2.34 -3.19
CA GLY A 27 -17.33 -3.03 -2.01
C GLY A 27 -16.26 -3.37 -0.95
N SER A 28 -15.10 -2.76 -1.04
CA SER A 28 -13.94 -3.00 -0.16
C SER A 28 -14.17 -2.67 1.33
N THR A 29 -15.25 -1.97 1.68
CA THR A 29 -15.66 -1.81 3.07
C THR A 29 -16.05 -3.17 3.69
N LEU A 30 -16.60 -4.07 2.88
CA LEU A 30 -16.92 -5.44 3.32
C LEU A 30 -15.63 -6.20 3.71
N THR A 31 -14.62 -6.12 2.87
CA THR A 31 -13.29 -6.68 3.15
C THR A 31 -12.64 -6.03 4.37
N LEU A 32 -12.72 -4.71 4.49
CA LEU A 32 -12.21 -3.99 5.66
C LEU A 32 -12.84 -4.48 6.97
N ASN A 33 -14.18 -4.65 7.00
CA ASN A 33 -14.90 -5.14 8.17
C ASN A 33 -14.47 -6.58 8.50
N TYR A 34 -14.32 -7.43 7.48
CA TYR A 34 -13.87 -8.80 7.69
C TYR A 34 -12.44 -8.89 8.24
N LEU A 35 -11.51 -8.10 7.71
CA LEU A 35 -10.14 -8.06 8.22
C LEU A 35 -10.11 -7.61 9.69
N ASN A 36 -10.91 -6.61 10.04
CA ASN A 36 -10.98 -6.12 11.43
C ASN A 36 -11.78 -7.03 12.36
N SER A 37 -12.40 -8.12 11.88
CA SER A 37 -13.00 -9.14 12.74
C SER A 37 -11.98 -10.12 13.31
N PHE A 38 -10.77 -10.19 12.74
CA PHE A 38 -9.70 -11.03 13.29
C PHE A 38 -9.09 -10.41 14.55
N PRO A 39 -8.84 -11.21 15.60
CA PRO A 39 -8.21 -10.72 16.81
C PRO A 39 -6.85 -10.08 16.55
N GLY A 40 -6.65 -8.87 17.05
CA GLY A 40 -5.39 -8.13 16.93
C GLY A 40 -5.14 -7.49 15.56
N TYR A 41 -6.13 -7.45 14.66
CA TYR A 41 -6.06 -6.69 13.42
C TYR A 41 -6.53 -5.25 13.65
N CYS A 42 -5.82 -4.31 13.02
CA CYS A 42 -6.24 -2.91 12.92
C CYS A 42 -5.94 -2.40 11.51
N ILE A 43 -6.88 -2.63 10.60
CA ILE A 43 -6.80 -2.14 9.22
C ILE A 43 -7.61 -0.86 9.12
N ARG A 44 -6.93 0.25 8.81
CA ARG A 44 -7.57 1.56 8.69
C ARG A 44 -8.29 1.71 7.34
N GLY A 45 -9.18 2.68 7.27
CA GLY A 45 -9.83 3.09 6.03
C GLY A 45 -8.91 3.90 5.12
N GLU A 46 -9.54 4.63 4.20
CA GLU A 46 -8.86 5.51 3.25
C GLU A 46 -8.13 6.65 3.96
N ASN A 47 -6.95 6.99 3.47
CA ASN A 47 -6.11 8.07 4.01
C ASN A 47 -5.74 9.10 2.93
N ASN A 48 -6.57 9.22 1.90
CA ASN A 48 -6.35 10.08 0.74
C ASN A 48 -5.04 9.77 0.02
N ASN A 49 -4.64 8.51 0.03
CA ASN A 49 -3.47 7.97 -0.67
C ASN A 49 -2.15 8.68 -0.30
N VAL A 50 -2.02 9.12 0.95
CA VAL A 50 -0.83 9.84 1.44
C VAL A 50 0.47 9.03 1.28
N ILE A 51 0.36 7.70 1.16
CA ILE A 51 1.50 6.81 0.93
C ILE A 51 2.22 7.11 -0.42
N PHE A 52 1.50 7.57 -1.45
CA PHE A 52 2.08 7.84 -2.77
C PHE A 52 3.13 8.95 -2.76
N PRO A 53 2.86 10.17 -2.22
CA PRO A 53 3.88 11.19 -2.11
C PRO A 53 5.07 10.75 -1.24
N LEU A 54 4.86 9.91 -0.23
CA LEU A 54 5.96 9.36 0.57
C LEU A 54 6.84 8.42 -0.26
N CYS A 55 6.24 7.51 -1.03
CA CYS A 55 6.97 6.67 -1.98
C CYS A 55 7.71 7.50 -3.04
N SER A 56 7.10 8.60 -3.51
CA SER A 56 7.74 9.50 -4.46
C SER A 56 8.97 10.19 -3.87
N ALA A 57 8.91 10.65 -2.61
CA ALA A 57 10.03 11.22 -1.90
C ALA A 57 11.21 10.22 -1.82
N ILE A 58 10.94 8.97 -1.45
CA ILE A 58 11.94 7.89 -1.39
C ILE A 58 12.56 7.64 -2.77
N THR A 59 11.72 7.58 -3.82
CA THR A 59 12.19 7.35 -5.19
C THR A 59 13.10 8.49 -5.65
N ASN A 60 12.76 9.73 -5.33
CA ASN A 60 13.55 10.91 -5.72
C ASN A 60 14.95 10.91 -5.09
N LEU A 61 15.11 10.40 -3.86
CA LEU A 61 16.41 10.26 -3.21
C LEU A 61 17.27 9.15 -3.81
N ASN A 62 16.70 8.31 -4.65
CA ASN A 62 17.39 7.27 -5.41
C ASN A 62 17.64 7.66 -6.89
N ASN A 63 17.46 8.93 -7.27
CA ASN A 63 17.80 9.38 -8.60
C ASN A 63 19.32 9.37 -8.85
N GLU A 64 19.70 9.51 -10.12
CA GLU A 64 21.09 9.40 -10.56
C GLU A 64 22.04 10.38 -9.85
N ASN A 65 21.60 11.63 -9.64
CA ASN A 65 22.44 12.64 -9.00
C ASN A 65 22.85 12.25 -7.57
N PHE A 66 21.89 11.73 -6.77
CA PHE A 66 22.20 11.24 -5.44
C PHE A 66 23.06 9.98 -5.48
N GLN A 67 22.78 9.04 -6.40
CA GLN A 67 23.57 7.81 -6.55
C GLN A 67 25.02 8.09 -6.92
N VAL A 68 25.24 8.97 -7.89
CA VAL A 68 26.60 9.35 -8.34
C VAL A 68 27.39 9.97 -7.19
N ARG A 69 26.78 10.86 -6.39
CA ARG A 69 27.49 11.47 -5.27
C ARG A 69 27.80 10.49 -4.16
N ARG A 70 26.86 9.64 -3.76
CA ARG A 70 27.14 8.58 -2.77
C ARG A 70 28.23 7.62 -3.26
N LYS A 71 28.21 7.20 -4.54
CA LYS A 71 29.23 6.36 -5.13
C LYS A 71 30.61 7.03 -5.16
N ASN A 72 30.67 8.34 -5.40
CA ASN A 72 31.93 9.06 -5.36
C ASN A 72 32.41 9.28 -3.91
N LYS A 73 31.50 9.46 -2.95
CA LYS A 73 31.85 9.57 -1.52
C LYS A 73 32.56 8.33 -1.00
N SER A 74 32.17 7.14 -1.46
CA SER A 74 32.81 5.88 -1.05
C SER A 74 34.20 5.64 -1.66
N LYS A 75 34.64 6.50 -2.61
CA LYS A 75 35.96 6.40 -3.25
C LYS A 75 36.97 7.34 -2.60
N PRO A 76 38.27 6.97 -2.59
CA PRO A 76 39.35 7.92 -2.36
C PRO A 76 39.21 9.14 -3.28
N ILE A 77 39.61 10.32 -2.81
CA ILE A 77 39.46 11.59 -3.58
C ILE A 77 40.18 11.46 -4.94
N SER A 78 41.35 10.85 -4.98
CA SER A 78 42.13 10.63 -6.21
C SER A 78 41.45 9.78 -7.27
N GLU A 79 40.47 8.95 -6.88
CA GLU A 79 39.72 8.06 -7.78
C GLU A 79 38.38 8.63 -8.24
N ARG A 80 38.02 9.81 -7.75
CA ARG A 80 36.81 10.53 -8.19
C ARG A 80 37.07 11.21 -9.53
N GLY A 81 36.02 11.41 -10.33
CA GLY A 81 36.12 12.19 -11.55
C GLY A 81 36.61 13.62 -11.27
N PRO A 82 37.30 14.29 -12.23
CA PRO A 82 37.95 15.59 -12.01
C PRO A 82 37.06 16.66 -11.42
N GLU A 83 35.81 16.74 -11.86
CA GLU A 83 34.83 17.68 -11.31
C GLU A 83 34.49 17.35 -9.85
N MET A 84 34.26 16.08 -9.54
CA MET A 84 33.93 15.64 -8.18
C MET A 84 35.11 15.83 -7.23
N GLN A 85 36.34 15.72 -7.70
CA GLN A 85 37.51 16.05 -6.89
C GLN A 85 37.55 17.53 -6.50
N ARG A 86 37.08 18.41 -7.40
CA ARG A 86 37.17 19.85 -7.24
C ARG A 86 36.03 20.46 -6.40
N ILE A 87 34.79 19.98 -6.57
CA ILE A 87 33.61 20.64 -6.01
C ILE A 87 32.87 19.82 -4.97
N MET A 88 32.93 18.49 -5.03
CA MET A 88 32.19 17.61 -4.11
C MET A 88 32.60 17.89 -2.66
N GLU A 89 31.63 17.79 -1.76
CA GLU A 89 31.81 18.09 -0.32
C GLU A 89 32.12 19.59 -0.04
N THR A 90 31.87 20.45 -1.01
CA THR A 90 32.02 21.91 -0.83
C THR A 90 30.76 22.65 -1.23
N PRO A 91 30.50 23.86 -0.71
CA PRO A 91 29.34 24.68 -1.13
C PRO A 91 29.33 25.09 -2.61
N ARG A 92 30.37 24.78 -3.36
CA ARG A 92 30.41 25.00 -4.82
C ARG A 92 29.69 23.91 -5.60
N ASP A 93 29.44 22.73 -4.98
CA ASP A 93 28.62 21.69 -5.58
C ASP A 93 27.14 22.07 -5.45
N PRO A 94 26.38 22.19 -6.56
CA PRO A 94 24.93 22.42 -6.50
C PRO A 94 24.17 21.33 -5.71
N TRP A 95 24.82 20.17 -5.51
CA TRP A 95 24.29 19.04 -4.75
C TRP A 95 25.02 18.82 -3.43
N TYR A 96 25.58 19.85 -2.86
CA TYR A 96 26.30 19.79 -1.58
C TYR A 96 25.42 19.18 -0.49
N GLY A 97 25.91 18.13 0.13
CA GLY A 97 25.19 17.33 1.13
C GLY A 97 24.42 16.12 0.59
N ALA A 98 24.22 16.00 -0.74
CA ALA A 98 23.53 14.86 -1.33
C ALA A 98 24.29 13.53 -1.12
N GLU A 99 25.61 13.61 -0.98
CA GLU A 99 26.49 12.49 -0.64
C GLU A 99 26.27 11.93 0.77
N LEU A 100 25.64 12.71 1.64
CA LEU A 100 25.37 12.33 3.04
C LEU A 100 23.99 11.68 3.23
N VAL A 101 23.14 11.74 2.20
CA VAL A 101 21.78 11.21 2.27
C VAL A 101 21.79 9.69 2.28
N ASP A 102 21.22 9.11 3.31
CA ASP A 102 20.92 7.68 3.41
C ASP A 102 19.44 7.41 3.05
N PRO A 103 19.16 6.92 1.83
CA PRO A 103 17.79 6.69 1.41
C PRO A 103 17.11 5.53 2.14
N GLU A 104 17.86 4.55 2.63
CA GLU A 104 17.32 3.43 3.41
C GLU A 104 16.82 3.91 4.77
N ARG A 105 17.66 4.67 5.48
CA ARG A 105 17.28 5.26 6.76
C ARG A 105 16.13 6.24 6.62
N PHE A 106 16.14 7.06 5.57
CA PHE A 106 15.05 8.00 5.26
C PHE A 106 13.74 7.26 5.00
N ALA A 107 13.75 6.18 4.19
CA ALA A 107 12.56 5.39 3.89
C ALA A 107 11.98 4.75 5.16
N LYS A 108 12.81 4.13 5.99
CA LYS A 108 12.38 3.56 7.28
C LYS A 108 11.79 4.65 8.19
N GLY A 109 12.41 5.82 8.26
CA GLY A 109 11.94 6.95 9.08
C GLY A 109 10.58 7.48 8.63
N ILE A 110 10.40 7.66 7.34
CA ILE A 110 9.14 8.14 6.75
C ILE A 110 8.00 7.14 6.98
N PHE A 111 8.26 5.84 6.77
CA PHE A 111 7.25 4.81 7.00
C PHE A 111 7.00 4.57 8.50
N ASN A 112 8.00 4.72 9.36
CA ASN A 112 7.79 4.71 10.80
C ASN A 112 6.85 5.83 11.24
N SER A 113 7.06 7.05 10.72
CA SER A 113 6.17 8.18 10.98
C SER A 113 4.76 7.95 10.40
N PHE A 114 4.66 7.36 9.20
CA PHE A 114 3.37 6.99 8.62
C PHE A 114 2.61 6.00 9.50
N VAL A 115 3.28 4.98 10.03
CA VAL A 115 2.64 4.01 10.95
C VAL A 115 2.21 4.72 12.22
N LYS A 116 3.10 5.49 12.82
CA LYS A 116 2.84 6.17 14.10
C LYS A 116 1.69 7.18 14.00
N GLU A 117 1.74 8.08 13.01
CA GLU A 117 0.87 9.26 12.96
C GLU A 117 -0.39 9.05 12.09
N ILE A 118 -0.35 8.17 11.09
CA ILE A 118 -1.46 7.94 10.16
C ILE A 118 -2.22 6.65 10.49
N LEU A 119 -1.51 5.52 10.58
CA LEU A 119 -2.16 4.27 10.94
C LEU A 119 -2.50 4.22 12.43
N SER A 120 -1.63 4.76 13.28
CA SER A 120 -1.81 4.86 14.72
C SER A 120 -2.45 3.60 15.33
N PRO A 121 -1.81 2.42 15.17
CA PRO A 121 -2.39 1.17 15.68
C PRO A 121 -2.42 1.20 17.21
N PRO A 122 -3.53 0.76 17.83
CA PRO A 122 -3.59 0.58 19.28
C PRO A 122 -2.55 -0.40 19.81
N ASP A 123 -2.30 -0.37 21.10
CA ASP A 123 -1.45 -1.36 21.75
C ASP A 123 -2.03 -2.78 21.59
N GLY A 124 -1.15 -3.76 21.43
CA GLY A 124 -1.54 -5.15 21.24
C GLY A 124 -1.96 -5.54 19.81
N VAL A 125 -1.94 -4.59 18.86
CA VAL A 125 -2.18 -4.91 17.44
C VAL A 125 -1.05 -5.77 16.91
N ARG A 126 -1.41 -6.91 16.30
CA ARG A 126 -0.45 -7.82 15.66
C ARG A 126 -0.36 -7.64 14.15
N VAL A 127 -1.43 -7.18 13.50
CA VAL A 127 -1.46 -6.85 12.06
C VAL A 127 -2.06 -5.47 11.87
N SER A 128 -1.34 -4.58 11.21
CA SER A 128 -1.82 -3.23 10.85
C SER A 128 -1.91 -3.06 9.34
N GLY A 129 -2.41 -1.93 8.88
CA GLY A 129 -2.51 -1.60 7.46
C GLY A 129 -3.64 -0.66 7.14
N PHE A 130 -3.99 -0.59 5.87
CA PHE A 130 -5.10 0.28 5.42
C PHE A 130 -5.73 -0.21 4.11
N LYS A 131 -6.94 0.26 3.87
CA LYS A 131 -7.67 0.12 2.62
C LYS A 131 -7.70 1.46 1.89
N GLU A 132 -7.31 1.48 0.61
CA GLU A 132 -7.32 2.69 -0.20
C GLU A 132 -7.92 2.41 -1.59
N ILE A 133 -8.67 3.37 -2.10
CA ILE A 133 -9.38 3.28 -3.39
C ILE A 133 -8.72 4.08 -4.51
N GLN A 134 -7.70 4.86 -4.21
CA GLN A 134 -7.05 5.75 -5.17
C GLN A 134 -5.82 5.13 -5.85
N TRP A 135 -5.56 3.83 -5.64
CA TRP A 135 -4.43 3.14 -6.26
C TRP A 135 -4.46 3.21 -7.79
N ALA A 136 -5.65 3.15 -8.38
CA ALA A 136 -5.85 3.19 -9.83
C ALA A 136 -5.71 4.60 -10.44
N ASN A 137 -5.61 5.66 -9.63
CA ASN A 137 -5.45 7.03 -10.14
C ASN A 137 -4.08 7.28 -10.79
N ASN A 138 -3.09 6.45 -10.50
CA ASN A 138 -1.75 6.55 -11.09
C ASN A 138 -1.13 5.16 -11.27
N LEU A 139 -1.64 4.41 -12.23
CA LEU A 139 -1.17 3.04 -12.54
C LEU A 139 0.30 2.98 -12.95
N GLY A 140 0.83 4.04 -13.59
CA GLY A 140 2.24 4.11 -13.94
C GLY A 140 3.19 4.09 -12.74
N ARG A 141 2.70 4.42 -11.54
CA ARG A 141 3.46 4.37 -10.29
C ARG A 141 3.10 3.19 -9.40
N LEU A 142 2.07 2.43 -9.74
CA LEU A 142 1.53 1.35 -8.90
C LEU A 142 2.62 0.36 -8.49
N LYS A 143 3.30 -0.24 -9.47
CA LYS A 143 4.34 -1.24 -9.21
C LYS A 143 5.45 -0.69 -8.30
N ILE A 144 5.98 0.49 -8.61
CA ILE A 144 7.07 1.10 -7.83
C ILE A 144 6.63 1.34 -6.38
N ASN A 145 5.41 1.81 -6.18
CA ASN A 145 4.90 2.10 -4.84
C ASN A 145 4.67 0.80 -4.04
N LEU A 146 4.10 -0.22 -4.66
CA LEU A 146 3.89 -1.52 -4.02
C LEU A 146 5.21 -2.22 -3.70
N ASP A 147 6.20 -2.16 -4.59
CA ASP A 147 7.54 -2.70 -4.36
C ASP A 147 8.24 -2.01 -3.17
N LEU A 148 8.10 -0.67 -3.05
CA LEU A 148 8.63 0.06 -1.89
C LEU A 148 7.93 -0.35 -0.59
N ILE A 149 6.61 -0.49 -0.61
CA ILE A 149 5.85 -0.95 0.55
C ILE A 149 6.27 -2.38 0.91
N ALA A 150 6.36 -3.28 -0.07
CA ALA A 150 6.80 -4.66 0.16
C ALA A 150 8.22 -4.73 0.73
N LYS A 151 9.11 -3.83 0.32
CA LYS A 151 10.48 -3.77 0.80
C LYS A 151 10.60 -3.32 2.25
N TYR A 152 9.82 -2.31 2.66
CA TYR A 152 10.05 -1.65 3.94
C TYR A 152 9.07 -2.03 5.05
N PHE A 153 7.85 -2.43 4.71
CA PHE A 153 6.89 -2.89 5.71
C PHE A 153 7.09 -4.38 6.00
N PRO A 154 7.39 -4.76 7.25
CA PRO A 154 7.58 -6.16 7.61
C PRO A 154 6.38 -7.03 7.23
N ASN A 155 6.63 -8.17 6.60
CA ASN A 155 5.61 -9.14 6.22
C ASN A 155 4.39 -8.51 5.49
N ALA A 156 4.65 -7.54 4.61
CA ALA A 156 3.58 -6.87 3.85
C ALA A 156 2.82 -7.85 2.97
N ARG A 157 1.50 -7.86 3.07
CA ARG A 157 0.57 -8.65 2.27
C ARG A 157 -0.41 -7.73 1.57
N PHE A 158 -0.75 -8.02 0.32
CA PHE A 158 -1.62 -7.18 -0.51
C PHE A 158 -2.86 -7.95 -0.93
N ILE A 159 -4.01 -7.35 -0.71
CA ILE A 159 -5.31 -7.86 -1.14
C ILE A 159 -5.79 -6.96 -2.28
N PHE A 160 -5.75 -7.47 -3.49
CA PHE A 160 -6.31 -6.78 -4.65
C PHE A 160 -7.78 -7.13 -4.76
N GLN A 161 -8.63 -6.13 -4.64
CA GLN A 161 -10.06 -6.34 -4.75
C GLN A 161 -10.63 -5.67 -5.99
N THR A 162 -11.33 -6.46 -6.81
CA THR A 162 -12.04 -6.01 -8.00
C THR A 162 -13.55 -6.25 -7.88
N ARG A 163 -14.32 -5.66 -8.80
CA ARG A 163 -15.75 -5.85 -8.90
C ARG A 163 -16.19 -5.68 -10.34
N SER A 164 -17.27 -6.36 -10.75
CA SER A 164 -17.80 -6.25 -12.10
C SER A 164 -18.05 -4.79 -12.50
N TYR A 165 -17.65 -4.42 -13.72
CA TYR A 165 -17.87 -3.08 -14.26
C TYR A 165 -19.32 -2.62 -14.14
N ASP A 166 -20.29 -3.48 -14.53
CA ASP A 166 -21.71 -3.14 -14.53
C ASP A 166 -22.23 -2.73 -13.14
N ALA A 167 -21.71 -3.37 -12.08
CA ALA A 167 -22.09 -3.03 -10.72
C ALA A 167 -21.43 -1.75 -10.23
N VAL A 168 -20.17 -1.50 -10.59
CA VAL A 168 -19.43 -0.28 -10.23
C VAL A 168 -20.01 0.91 -10.96
N ALA A 169 -20.22 0.83 -12.27
CA ALA A 169 -20.70 1.90 -13.13
C ALA A 169 -22.09 2.46 -12.70
N LYS A 170 -22.91 1.60 -12.10
CA LYS A 170 -24.24 1.97 -11.57
C LYS A 170 -24.19 2.47 -10.12
N SER A 171 -23.01 2.67 -9.53
CA SER A 171 -22.88 2.97 -8.10
C SER A 171 -22.23 4.31 -7.80
N GLY A 172 -22.90 5.12 -6.98
CA GLY A 172 -22.37 6.36 -6.43
C GLY A 172 -21.98 7.38 -7.50
N TRP A 173 -20.78 7.97 -7.35
CA TRP A 173 -20.30 9.02 -8.26
C TRP A 173 -19.97 8.53 -9.69
N TRP A 174 -19.83 7.22 -9.91
CA TRP A 174 -19.57 6.66 -11.23
C TRP A 174 -20.74 6.83 -12.19
N THR A 175 -21.97 6.93 -11.68
CA THR A 175 -23.17 7.19 -12.49
C THR A 175 -23.14 8.56 -13.19
N LYS A 176 -22.32 9.49 -12.69
CA LYS A 176 -22.19 10.86 -13.22
C LYS A 176 -21.07 11.01 -14.24
N ARG A 177 -20.34 9.94 -14.54
CA ARG A 177 -19.23 9.94 -15.50
C ARG A 177 -19.62 9.26 -16.81
N PRO A 178 -18.98 9.62 -17.93
CA PRO A 178 -19.16 8.90 -19.19
C PRO A 178 -18.82 7.43 -19.01
N GLN A 179 -19.74 6.55 -19.41
CA GLN A 179 -19.61 5.12 -19.10
C GLN A 179 -18.40 4.46 -19.76
N HIS A 180 -17.97 4.92 -20.94
CA HIS A 180 -16.76 4.43 -21.60
C HIS A 180 -15.49 4.76 -20.83
N GLU A 181 -15.40 5.94 -20.18
CA GLU A 181 -14.27 6.31 -19.32
C GLU A 181 -14.23 5.43 -18.05
N VAL A 182 -15.40 5.20 -17.46
CA VAL A 182 -15.50 4.32 -16.28
C VAL A 182 -15.06 2.91 -16.61
N LYS A 183 -15.50 2.39 -17.78
CA LYS A 183 -15.11 1.07 -18.25
C LYS A 183 -13.59 0.97 -18.42
N GLN A 184 -13.02 1.91 -19.16
CA GLN A 184 -11.56 1.94 -19.40
C GLN A 184 -10.77 2.06 -18.09
N TYR A 185 -11.21 2.90 -17.15
CA TYR A 185 -10.56 3.06 -15.84
C TYR A 185 -10.55 1.73 -15.06
N ILE A 186 -11.68 1.03 -15.01
CA ILE A 186 -11.80 -0.24 -14.27
C ILE A 186 -11.00 -1.34 -14.95
N GLU A 187 -11.12 -1.50 -16.27
CA GLU A 187 -10.37 -2.52 -17.02
C GLU A 187 -8.86 -2.32 -16.90
N ASN A 188 -8.38 -1.08 -16.96
CA ASN A 188 -6.96 -0.77 -16.77
C ASN A 188 -6.51 -1.07 -15.32
N ALA A 189 -7.34 -0.73 -14.33
CA ALA A 189 -7.04 -1.03 -12.93
C ALA A 189 -6.98 -2.53 -12.68
N ASP A 190 -7.99 -3.27 -13.14
CA ASP A 190 -8.06 -4.72 -12.99
C ASP A 190 -6.86 -5.41 -13.64
N ALA A 191 -6.51 -5.02 -14.86
CA ALA A 191 -5.34 -5.56 -15.56
C ALA A 191 -4.04 -5.34 -14.78
N ALA A 192 -3.83 -4.11 -14.26
CA ALA A 192 -2.64 -3.78 -13.49
C ALA A 192 -2.58 -4.51 -12.14
N PHE A 193 -3.73 -4.63 -11.46
CA PHE A 193 -3.83 -5.35 -10.18
C PHE A 193 -3.57 -6.84 -10.34
N LEU A 194 -4.18 -7.46 -11.36
CA LEU A 194 -3.98 -8.89 -11.67
C LEU A 194 -2.54 -9.19 -12.08
N SER A 195 -1.94 -8.33 -12.91
CA SER A 195 -0.54 -8.48 -13.31
C SER A 195 0.38 -8.48 -12.09
N TYR A 196 0.27 -7.49 -11.21
CA TYR A 196 1.10 -7.42 -10.01
C TYR A 196 0.84 -8.60 -9.05
N ALA A 197 -0.42 -8.97 -8.86
CA ALA A 197 -0.80 -10.07 -7.97
C ALA A 197 -0.29 -11.43 -8.46
N SER A 198 -0.23 -11.66 -9.77
CA SER A 198 0.24 -12.92 -10.35
C SER A 198 1.74 -13.14 -10.21
N GLU A 199 2.52 -12.07 -10.07
CA GLU A 199 3.97 -12.11 -9.97
C GLU A 199 4.48 -12.23 -8.51
N ASN A 200 3.58 -12.06 -7.51
CA ASN A 200 4.00 -11.91 -6.12
C ASN A 200 3.19 -12.82 -5.17
N SER A 201 3.86 -13.73 -4.49
CA SER A 201 3.25 -14.66 -3.53
C SER A 201 2.67 -13.99 -2.27
N SER A 202 3.08 -12.75 -1.97
CA SER A 202 2.52 -11.92 -0.90
C SER A 202 1.21 -11.23 -1.29
N CYS A 203 0.63 -11.61 -2.43
CA CYS A 203 -0.58 -11.01 -2.98
C CYS A 203 -1.70 -12.04 -3.12
N VAL A 204 -2.93 -11.57 -2.93
CA VAL A 204 -4.14 -12.31 -3.27
C VAL A 204 -5.11 -11.41 -4.04
N HIS A 205 -5.74 -11.95 -5.05
CA HIS A 205 -6.83 -11.29 -5.76
C HIS A 205 -8.18 -11.87 -5.32
N ILE A 206 -9.14 -10.99 -5.01
CA ILE A 206 -10.50 -11.31 -4.60
C ILE A 206 -11.48 -10.50 -5.45
N ARG A 207 -12.51 -11.15 -5.94
CA ARG A 207 -13.65 -10.46 -6.54
C ARG A 207 -14.70 -10.17 -5.46
N TYR A 208 -15.35 -9.01 -5.57
CA TYR A 208 -16.45 -8.66 -4.67
C TYR A 208 -17.57 -9.70 -4.69
N GLU A 209 -17.87 -10.25 -5.86
CA GLU A 209 -18.90 -11.25 -6.06
C GLU A 209 -18.63 -12.51 -5.23
N ASP A 210 -17.36 -12.94 -5.16
CA ASP A 210 -16.93 -14.10 -4.36
C ASP A 210 -17.09 -13.90 -2.84
N LEU A 211 -17.17 -12.62 -2.39
CA LEU A 211 -17.46 -12.28 -0.99
C LEU A 211 -18.97 -12.24 -0.70
N ALA A 212 -19.76 -11.75 -1.67
CA ALA A 212 -21.16 -11.40 -1.45
C ALA A 212 -22.12 -12.55 -1.72
N GLU A 213 -21.77 -13.50 -2.59
CA GLU A 213 -22.67 -14.57 -3.06
C GLU A 213 -22.59 -15.83 -2.19
N ASP A 214 -21.39 -16.33 -1.94
CA ASP A 214 -21.18 -17.63 -1.26
C ASP A 214 -20.18 -17.61 -0.12
N CYS A 215 -19.70 -16.43 0.24
CA CYS A 215 -18.62 -16.24 1.25
C CYS A 215 -17.30 -16.96 0.93
N GLY A 216 -17.13 -17.53 -0.26
CA GLY A 216 -15.92 -18.24 -0.68
C GLY A 216 -14.69 -17.36 -0.69
N GLY A 217 -14.85 -16.08 -1.05
CA GLY A 217 -13.82 -15.06 -1.00
C GLY A 217 -13.29 -14.83 0.42
N PHE A 218 -14.11 -14.88 1.45
CA PHE A 218 -13.65 -14.76 2.85
C PHE A 218 -12.82 -15.97 3.28
N ARG A 219 -13.19 -17.18 2.87
CA ARG A 219 -12.39 -18.38 3.13
C ARG A 219 -11.02 -18.29 2.46
N LYS A 220 -10.98 -17.80 1.23
CA LYS A 220 -9.73 -17.55 0.50
C LYS A 220 -8.86 -16.51 1.21
N LEU A 221 -9.47 -15.43 1.71
CA LEU A 221 -8.75 -14.40 2.48
C LEU A 221 -8.19 -14.96 3.78
N ALA A 222 -8.99 -15.68 4.58
CA ALA A 222 -8.54 -16.29 5.82
C ALA A 222 -7.34 -17.23 5.56
N GLY A 223 -7.44 -18.12 4.60
CA GLY A 223 -6.35 -19.03 4.22
C GLY A 223 -5.08 -18.29 3.77
N PHE A 224 -5.20 -17.24 2.95
CA PHE A 224 -4.06 -16.41 2.55
C PHE A 224 -3.39 -15.70 3.74
N LEU A 225 -4.16 -15.27 4.71
CA LEU A 225 -3.67 -14.58 5.89
C LEU A 225 -3.15 -15.53 6.98
N GLY A 226 -3.42 -16.84 6.87
CA GLY A 226 -3.12 -17.83 7.90
C GLY A 226 -4.05 -17.74 9.11
N GLU A 227 -5.28 -17.24 8.88
CA GLU A 227 -6.32 -17.09 9.92
C GLU A 227 -7.40 -18.16 9.76
N ASP A 228 -8.07 -18.46 10.88
CA ASP A 228 -9.20 -19.39 10.88
C ASP A 228 -10.43 -18.73 10.22
N TYR A 229 -11.06 -19.47 9.32
CA TYR A 229 -12.31 -19.03 8.69
C TYR A 229 -13.50 -19.34 9.61
N CYS A 230 -14.32 -18.31 9.86
CA CYS A 230 -15.58 -18.42 10.57
C CYS A 230 -16.75 -18.02 9.67
N SER A 231 -17.63 -18.97 9.32
CA SER A 231 -18.79 -18.73 8.45
C SER A 231 -19.80 -17.77 9.06
N GLU A 232 -20.07 -17.91 10.37
CA GLU A 232 -21.01 -17.04 11.08
C GLU A 232 -20.57 -15.57 11.05
N THR A 233 -19.27 -15.31 11.22
CA THR A 233 -18.70 -13.96 11.11
C THR A 233 -18.82 -13.43 9.70
N ALA A 234 -18.51 -14.23 8.69
CA ALA A 234 -18.61 -13.84 7.28
C ALA A 234 -20.06 -13.49 6.89
N GLU A 235 -21.01 -14.35 7.22
CA GLU A 235 -22.44 -14.14 6.97
C GLU A 235 -22.99 -12.91 7.68
N LYS A 236 -22.61 -12.71 8.95
CA LYS A 236 -23.00 -11.53 9.71
C LYS A 236 -22.54 -10.24 9.00
N ILE A 237 -21.29 -10.18 8.58
CA ILE A 237 -20.69 -9.02 7.90
C ILE A 237 -21.38 -8.74 6.56
N VAL A 238 -21.73 -9.77 5.79
CA VAL A 238 -22.49 -9.61 4.54
C VAL A 238 -23.86 -9.04 4.81
N ASN A 239 -24.58 -9.55 5.83
CA ASN A 239 -25.93 -9.12 6.17
C ASN A 239 -25.98 -7.70 6.73
N GLU A 240 -25.06 -7.32 7.61
CA GLU A 240 -24.98 -5.96 8.18
C GLU A 240 -24.81 -4.87 7.11
N LYS A 241 -24.06 -5.16 6.02
CA LYS A 241 -23.90 -4.23 4.91
C LYS A 241 -25.21 -3.86 4.24
N LEU A 242 -26.14 -4.79 4.14
CA LEU A 242 -27.40 -4.57 3.44
C LEU A 242 -28.34 -3.60 4.19
N THR A 243 -28.18 -3.41 5.48
CA THR A 243 -29.03 -2.55 6.30
C THR A 243 -28.69 -1.07 6.13
N HIS A 244 -27.43 -0.67 6.17
CA HIS A 244 -27.09 0.76 6.07
C HIS A 244 -27.23 1.36 4.66
N LEU A 245 -27.39 0.55 3.63
CA LEU A 245 -27.74 1.00 2.27
C LEU A 245 -29.24 1.31 2.12
N LYS A 246 -30.09 0.71 2.96
CA LYS A 246 -31.55 0.92 2.96
C LYS A 246 -31.96 2.19 3.70
N GLU A 247 -31.13 2.67 4.64
CA GLU A 247 -31.41 3.89 5.41
C GLU A 247 -31.11 5.21 4.66
N LYS A 248 -30.54 5.14 3.44
CA LYS A 248 -30.21 6.29 2.59
C LYS A 248 -30.99 6.35 1.27
N ALA A 249 -31.99 5.51 1.09
CA ALA A 249 -32.94 5.54 -0.02
C ALA A 249 -34.25 6.12 0.44
#